data_a87e351eb0d294ffc808c9a42d091c34
#
_entry.id   a87e351eb0d294ffc808c9a42d091c34
#
_cell.length_a   1.000
_cell.length_b   1.000
_cell.length_c   1.000
_cell.angle_alpha   90.00
_cell.angle_beta   90.00
_cell.angle_gamma   90.00
#
_symmetry.space_group_name_H-M   'P 1'
#
loop_
_entity.id
_entity.type
_entity.pdbx_description
1 polymer ?
#
loop_
_entity_poly.entity_id
_entity_poly.type
_entity_poly.pdbx_seq_one_letter_code
_entity_poly.pdbx_strand_id
1 'polypeptide(L)'
;VAEELAKLQDSVPPFPAEEVVATLDRTYGKSYTEVFASFDLKPVASASVAQVHFAVLPDGREVAVKILRPGIAKTIGKDVSLLYVLAGMIERLFADGKRLRPAEVVEEFDKTIHDELDLVREAASMSTVRRNFAGSAILYVPEVHWDWCTRDAMVMERIDAIPVNDLASIKAHGI
;
A
#
# COMPACT_ATOMS: atom_id res chain seq x y z
N VAL A 1 0.91 27.12 -3.46
CA VAL A 1 1.54 26.06 -2.61
C VAL A 1 0.62 24.85 -2.54
N ALA A 2 -0.68 25.00 -2.19
CA ALA A 2 -1.61 23.85 -2.10
C ALA A 2 -1.78 23.12 -3.44
N GLU A 3 -1.90 23.85 -4.57
CA GLU A 3 -2.00 23.27 -5.91
C GLU A 3 -0.71 22.56 -6.35
N GLU A 4 0.46 23.03 -5.93
CA GLU A 4 1.73 22.36 -6.22
C GLU A 4 1.91 21.10 -5.37
N LEU A 5 1.45 21.10 -4.11
CA LEU A 5 1.43 19.92 -3.26
C LEU A 5 0.43 18.87 -3.73
N ALA A 6 -0.71 19.30 -4.29
CA ALA A 6 -1.69 18.39 -4.89
C ALA A 6 -1.12 17.61 -6.08
N LYS A 7 -0.16 18.20 -6.85
CA LYS A 7 0.53 17.50 -7.94
C LYS A 7 1.48 16.39 -7.46
N LEU A 8 1.86 16.39 -6.18
CA LEU A 8 2.67 15.35 -5.55
C LEU A 8 1.82 14.19 -5.01
N GLN A 9 0.51 14.39 -4.90
CA GLN A 9 -0.45 13.35 -4.53
C GLN A 9 -0.90 12.61 -5.80
N ASP A 10 -0.97 11.30 -5.76
CA ASP A 10 -1.60 10.41 -6.76
C ASP A 10 -0.98 10.40 -8.17
N SER A 11 0.25 10.90 -8.35
CA SER A 11 0.89 10.97 -9.68
C SER A 11 1.93 9.89 -9.95
N VAL A 12 1.96 8.80 -9.17
CA VAL A 12 2.86 7.70 -9.47
C VAL A 12 2.27 6.88 -10.62
N PRO A 13 2.96 6.79 -11.78
CA PRO A 13 2.47 5.99 -12.90
C PRO A 13 2.22 4.55 -12.46
N PRO A 14 1.10 3.96 -12.90
CA PRO A 14 0.85 2.55 -12.63
C PRO A 14 1.95 1.70 -13.29
N PHE A 15 2.32 0.59 -12.64
CA PHE A 15 3.17 -0.39 -13.30
C PHE A 15 2.35 -1.21 -14.31
N PRO A 16 3.00 -1.73 -15.37
CA PRO A 16 2.32 -2.38 -16.49
C PRO A 16 1.48 -3.59 -16.07
N ALA A 17 0.42 -3.86 -16.84
CA ALA A 17 -0.48 -4.99 -16.59
C ALA A 17 0.27 -6.35 -16.60
N GLU A 18 1.30 -6.48 -17.42
CA GLU A 18 2.14 -7.68 -17.50
C GLU A 18 2.88 -7.92 -16.19
N GLU A 19 3.33 -6.87 -15.52
CA GLU A 19 3.98 -6.96 -14.20
C GLU A 19 2.96 -7.30 -13.10
N VAL A 20 1.72 -6.81 -13.20
CA VAL A 20 0.61 -7.19 -12.31
C VAL A 20 0.37 -8.68 -12.40
N VAL A 21 0.16 -9.20 -13.62
CA VAL A 21 -0.06 -10.63 -13.89
C VAL A 21 1.11 -11.46 -13.35
N ALA A 22 2.34 -11.13 -13.72
CA ALA A 22 3.52 -11.86 -13.26
C ALA A 22 3.67 -11.85 -11.74
N THR A 23 3.26 -10.76 -11.08
CA THR A 23 3.29 -10.68 -9.61
C THR A 23 2.23 -11.56 -8.99
N LEU A 24 0.99 -11.52 -9.48
CA LEU A 24 -0.09 -12.36 -8.99
C LEU A 24 0.23 -13.85 -9.17
N ASP A 25 0.65 -14.25 -10.39
CA ASP A 25 0.98 -15.65 -10.69
C ASP A 25 2.10 -16.18 -9.79
N ARG A 26 3.15 -15.37 -9.58
CA ARG A 26 4.24 -15.69 -8.65
C ARG A 26 3.75 -15.79 -7.21
N THR A 27 2.92 -14.85 -6.78
CA THR A 27 2.43 -14.74 -5.40
C THR A 27 1.52 -15.89 -5.02
N TYR A 28 0.65 -16.31 -5.93
CA TYR A 28 -0.29 -17.43 -5.68
C TYR A 28 0.25 -18.80 -6.14
N GLY A 29 1.36 -18.85 -6.86
CA GLY A 29 1.93 -20.09 -7.39
C GLY A 29 1.09 -20.77 -8.48
N LYS A 30 0.11 -20.05 -9.03
CA LYS A 30 -0.80 -20.47 -10.11
C LYS A 30 -1.30 -19.24 -10.86
N SER A 31 -1.93 -19.43 -12.02
CA SER A 31 -2.50 -18.30 -12.77
C SER A 31 -3.50 -17.52 -11.94
N TYR A 32 -3.45 -16.19 -12.01
CA TYR A 32 -4.41 -15.31 -11.33
C TYR A 32 -5.87 -15.59 -11.78
N THR A 33 -6.07 -16.12 -12.98
CA THR A 33 -7.37 -16.53 -13.50
C THR A 33 -7.94 -17.77 -12.81
N GLU A 34 -7.10 -18.54 -12.08
CA GLU A 34 -7.53 -19.64 -11.21
C GLU A 34 -7.81 -19.16 -9.78
N VAL A 35 -7.37 -17.96 -9.43
CA VAL A 35 -7.56 -17.35 -8.12
C VAL A 35 -8.81 -16.48 -8.10
N PHE A 36 -9.01 -15.68 -9.15
CA PHE A 36 -10.11 -14.73 -9.28
C PHE A 36 -11.03 -15.15 -10.43
N ALA A 37 -12.34 -15.06 -10.25
CA ALA A 37 -13.32 -15.27 -11.31
C ALA A 37 -13.24 -14.17 -12.39
N SER A 38 -12.93 -12.93 -11.96
CA SER A 38 -12.56 -11.83 -12.85
C SER A 38 -11.58 -10.89 -12.15
N PHE A 39 -10.74 -10.20 -12.92
CA PHE A 39 -9.74 -9.26 -12.41
C PHE A 39 -9.59 -8.10 -13.39
N ASP A 40 -9.77 -6.87 -12.91
CA ASP A 40 -9.55 -5.67 -13.73
C ASP A 40 -8.06 -5.31 -13.70
N LEU A 41 -7.38 -5.45 -14.82
CA LEU A 41 -5.97 -5.10 -14.96
C LEU A 41 -5.72 -3.58 -14.94
N LYS A 42 -6.76 -2.75 -15.09
CA LYS A 42 -6.66 -1.31 -14.91
C LYS A 42 -6.75 -0.98 -13.42
N PRO A 43 -5.72 -0.39 -12.81
CA PRO A 43 -5.78 -0.05 -11.40
C PRO A 43 -6.78 1.07 -11.12
N VAL A 44 -7.45 0.99 -9.99
CA VAL A 44 -8.35 2.05 -9.48
C VAL A 44 -7.58 3.07 -8.65
N ALA A 45 -6.41 2.68 -8.11
CA ALA A 45 -5.49 3.56 -7.41
C ALA A 45 -4.05 3.08 -7.61
N SER A 46 -3.10 4.03 -7.68
CA SER A 46 -1.67 3.75 -7.79
C SER A 46 -0.90 4.65 -6.83
N ALA A 47 -0.15 4.04 -5.91
CA ALA A 47 0.70 4.71 -4.93
C ALA A 47 2.19 4.39 -5.18
N SER A 48 3.07 4.96 -4.38
CA SER A 48 4.53 4.77 -4.49
C SER A 48 4.93 3.30 -4.39
N VAL A 49 4.32 2.55 -3.49
CA VAL A 49 4.71 1.16 -3.16
C VAL A 49 3.71 0.11 -3.67
N ALA A 50 2.48 0.49 -4.05
CA ALA A 50 1.43 -0.47 -4.39
C ALA A 50 0.42 0.09 -5.40
N GLN A 51 -0.36 -0.81 -6.01
CA GLN A 51 -1.56 -0.52 -6.78
C GLN A 51 -2.76 -1.25 -6.18
N VAL A 52 -3.97 -0.73 -6.45
CA VAL A 52 -5.23 -1.38 -6.09
C VAL A 52 -6.03 -1.66 -7.36
N HIS A 53 -6.54 -2.87 -7.46
CA HIS A 53 -7.37 -3.36 -8.56
C HIS A 53 -8.69 -3.90 -8.04
N PHE A 54 -9.75 -3.86 -8.85
CA PHE A 54 -10.97 -4.56 -8.55
C PHE A 54 -10.94 -5.98 -9.12
N ALA A 55 -11.55 -6.90 -8.38
CA ALA A 55 -11.66 -8.29 -8.77
C ALA A 55 -12.95 -8.91 -8.23
N VAL A 56 -13.28 -10.11 -8.71
CA VAL A 56 -14.36 -10.93 -8.19
C VAL A 56 -13.77 -12.28 -7.78
N LEU A 57 -14.06 -12.71 -6.58
CA LEU A 57 -13.66 -14.03 -6.07
C LEU A 57 -14.52 -15.15 -6.71
N PRO A 58 -14.07 -16.41 -6.67
CA PRO A 58 -14.83 -17.53 -7.23
C PRO A 58 -16.23 -17.73 -6.62
N ASP A 59 -16.45 -17.23 -5.41
CA ASP A 59 -17.75 -17.25 -4.71
C ASP A 59 -18.66 -16.05 -5.04
N GLY A 60 -18.22 -15.17 -5.94
CA GLY A 60 -18.98 -14.01 -6.43
C GLY A 60 -18.79 -12.73 -5.61
N ARG A 61 -17.98 -12.74 -4.54
CA ARG A 61 -17.70 -11.50 -3.77
C ARG A 61 -16.86 -10.53 -4.59
N GLU A 62 -17.28 -9.27 -4.64
CA GLU A 62 -16.49 -8.18 -5.19
C GLU A 62 -15.43 -7.72 -4.19
N VAL A 63 -14.20 -7.62 -4.63
CA VAL A 63 -13.05 -7.31 -3.79
C VAL A 63 -12.15 -6.24 -4.39
N ALA A 64 -11.42 -5.56 -3.52
CA ALA A 64 -10.27 -4.74 -3.87
C ALA A 64 -8.99 -5.52 -3.55
N VAL A 65 -8.09 -5.58 -4.51
CA VAL A 65 -6.82 -6.29 -4.43
C VAL A 65 -5.70 -5.28 -4.45
N LYS A 66 -5.02 -5.09 -3.33
CA LYS A 66 -3.82 -4.26 -3.21
C LYS A 66 -2.60 -5.12 -3.49
N ILE A 67 -1.73 -4.68 -4.40
CA ILE A 67 -0.56 -5.44 -4.86
C ILE A 67 0.67 -4.56 -4.72
N LEU A 68 1.72 -5.06 -4.07
CA LEU A 68 3.01 -4.37 -3.97
C LEU A 68 3.67 -4.24 -5.35
N ARG A 69 4.32 -3.13 -5.56
CA ARG A 69 5.12 -2.86 -6.75
C ARG A 69 6.25 -3.88 -6.86
N PRO A 70 6.43 -4.53 -8.02
CA PRO A 70 7.47 -5.54 -8.21
C PRO A 70 8.86 -4.99 -7.91
N GLY A 71 9.63 -5.73 -7.10
CA GLY A 71 11.00 -5.36 -6.76
C GLY A 71 11.18 -4.17 -5.83
N ILE A 72 10.08 -3.57 -5.33
CA ILE A 72 10.13 -2.38 -4.47
C ILE A 72 10.99 -2.60 -3.21
N ALA A 73 10.89 -3.75 -2.57
CA ALA A 73 11.70 -4.08 -1.40
C ALA A 73 13.22 -4.02 -1.69
N LYS A 74 13.63 -4.49 -2.89
CA LYS A 74 15.03 -4.43 -3.30
C LYS A 74 15.50 -3.01 -3.57
N THR A 75 14.64 -2.18 -4.15
CA THR A 75 14.94 -0.76 -4.42
C THR A 75 15.08 -0.01 -3.10
N ILE A 76 14.11 -0.13 -2.22
CA ILE A 76 14.13 0.49 -0.89
C ILE A 76 15.33 0.04 -0.06
N GLY A 77 15.68 -1.27 -0.09
CA GLY A 77 16.86 -1.76 0.62
C GLY A 77 18.18 -1.12 0.15
N LYS A 78 18.30 -0.77 -1.14
CA LYS A 78 19.46 -0.02 -1.64
C LYS A 78 19.45 1.43 -1.16
N ASP A 79 18.28 2.08 -1.16
CA ASP A 79 18.13 3.47 -0.74
C ASP A 79 18.42 3.60 0.77
N VAL A 80 17.92 2.68 1.59
CA VAL A 80 18.23 2.60 3.01
C VAL A 80 19.72 2.38 3.26
N SER A 81 20.36 1.49 2.48
CA SER A 81 21.81 1.27 2.58
C SER A 81 22.60 2.56 2.31
N LEU A 82 22.17 3.37 1.33
CA LEU A 82 22.76 4.68 1.08
C LEU A 82 22.54 5.64 2.25
N LEU A 83 21.35 5.65 2.86
CA LEU A 83 21.07 6.48 4.04
C LEU A 83 21.99 6.13 5.21
N TYR A 84 22.29 4.85 5.46
CA TYR A 84 23.26 4.43 6.48
C TYR A 84 24.67 4.96 6.20
N VAL A 85 25.11 4.95 4.95
CA VAL A 85 26.41 5.52 4.55
C VAL A 85 26.43 7.03 4.84
N LEU A 86 25.38 7.74 4.47
CA LEU A 86 25.26 9.18 4.73
C LEU A 86 25.21 9.49 6.22
N ALA A 87 24.47 8.72 7.01
CA ALA A 87 24.42 8.83 8.47
C ALA A 87 25.82 8.68 9.09
N GLY A 88 26.59 7.66 8.69
CA GLY A 88 27.96 7.47 9.14
C GLY A 88 28.91 8.59 8.74
N MET A 89 28.71 9.20 7.58
CA MET A 89 29.46 10.38 7.17
C MET A 89 29.14 11.62 8.03
N ILE A 90 27.86 11.85 8.34
CA ILE A 90 27.42 12.96 9.22
C ILE A 90 28.07 12.83 10.59
N GLU A 91 28.05 11.63 11.18
CA GLU A 91 28.66 11.38 12.50
C GLU A 91 30.18 11.61 12.54
N ARG A 92 30.86 11.43 11.42
CA ARG A 92 32.32 11.58 11.30
C ARG A 92 32.75 13.01 10.96
N LEU A 93 31.99 13.69 10.11
CA LEU A 93 32.40 14.96 9.51
C LEU A 93 31.86 16.18 10.26
N PHE A 94 30.78 16.05 11.03
CA PHE A 94 30.17 17.18 11.72
C PHE A 94 30.35 17.04 13.24
N ALA A 95 30.72 18.16 13.90
CA ALA A 95 30.97 18.20 15.35
C ALA A 95 29.75 17.74 16.17
N ASP A 96 28.54 18.13 15.75
CA ASP A 96 27.28 17.73 16.36
C ASP A 96 26.69 16.43 15.79
N GLY A 97 27.36 15.80 14.83
CA GLY A 97 26.85 14.64 14.11
C GLY A 97 26.45 13.49 15.03
N LYS A 98 27.28 13.18 16.03
CA LYS A 98 26.98 12.15 17.03
C LYS A 98 25.79 12.49 17.92
N ARG A 99 25.55 13.77 18.20
CA ARG A 99 24.42 14.22 19.02
C ARG A 99 23.08 14.05 18.31
N LEU A 100 23.06 14.17 16.98
CA LEU A 100 21.86 14.01 16.15
C LEU A 100 21.44 12.55 15.97
N ARG A 101 22.32 11.59 16.26
CA ARG A 101 22.08 10.14 16.13
C ARG A 101 21.45 9.75 14.78
N PRO A 102 22.00 10.17 13.65
CA PRO A 102 21.39 9.94 12.34
C PRO A 102 21.27 8.46 12.00
N ALA A 103 22.14 7.60 12.52
CA ALA A 103 22.06 6.16 12.33
C ALA A 103 20.80 5.56 12.99
N GLU A 104 20.43 6.03 14.20
CA GLU A 104 19.19 5.60 14.87
C GLU A 104 17.93 6.06 14.10
N VAL A 105 17.97 7.26 13.51
CA VAL A 105 16.88 7.75 12.65
C VAL A 105 16.71 6.87 11.41
N VAL A 106 17.83 6.50 10.77
CA VAL A 106 17.78 5.60 9.59
C VAL A 106 17.29 4.20 9.99
N GLU A 107 17.68 3.69 11.14
CA GLU A 107 17.23 2.39 11.68
C GLU A 107 15.70 2.38 11.89
N GLU A 108 15.14 3.42 12.49
CA GLU A 108 13.69 3.51 12.70
C GLU A 108 12.94 3.67 11.35
N PHE A 109 13.50 4.44 10.42
CA PHE A 109 12.97 4.53 9.06
C PHE A 109 12.99 3.18 8.35
N ASP A 110 14.13 2.46 8.41
CA ASP A 110 14.31 1.14 7.80
C ASP A 110 13.25 0.15 8.31
N LYS A 111 13.06 0.10 9.63
CA LYS A 111 12.04 -0.73 10.25
C LYS A 111 10.63 -0.36 9.79
N THR A 112 10.30 0.92 9.83
CA THR A 112 8.98 1.42 9.43
C THR A 112 8.67 1.10 7.96
N ILE A 113 9.61 1.36 7.05
CA ILE A 113 9.38 1.11 5.63
C ILE A 113 9.29 -0.39 5.30
N HIS A 114 10.03 -1.25 6.00
CA HIS A 114 9.90 -2.69 5.82
C HIS A 114 8.56 -3.23 6.36
N ASP A 115 8.00 -2.61 7.40
CA ASP A 115 6.66 -2.93 7.88
C ASP A 115 5.58 -2.56 6.85
N GLU A 116 5.74 -1.45 6.14
CA GLU A 116 4.88 -1.02 5.02
C GLU A 116 4.95 -1.96 3.79
N LEU A 117 6.03 -2.71 3.64
CA LEU A 117 6.22 -3.69 2.56
C LEU A 117 5.70 -5.09 2.89
N ASP A 118 4.94 -5.25 3.97
CA ASP A 118 4.30 -6.51 4.36
C ASP A 118 2.78 -6.32 4.46
N LEU A 119 2.08 -6.63 3.37
CA LEU A 119 0.62 -6.46 3.31
C LEU A 119 -0.15 -7.36 4.29
N VAL A 120 0.46 -8.43 4.82
CA VAL A 120 -0.16 -9.23 5.91
C VAL A 120 -0.23 -8.42 7.21
N ARG A 121 0.79 -7.60 7.49
CA ARG A 121 0.78 -6.70 8.65
C ARG A 121 -0.26 -5.60 8.49
N GLU A 122 -0.36 -5.01 7.31
CA GLU A 122 -1.39 -4.02 7.00
C GLU A 122 -2.80 -4.62 7.18
N ALA A 123 -3.04 -5.82 6.65
CA ALA A 123 -4.28 -6.57 6.82
C ALA A 123 -4.62 -6.83 8.30
N ALA A 124 -3.61 -7.18 9.12
CA ALA A 124 -3.78 -7.39 10.56
C ALA A 124 -4.16 -6.09 11.29
N SER A 125 -3.50 -4.98 10.94
CA SER A 125 -3.81 -3.66 11.47
C SER A 125 -5.24 -3.24 11.09
N MET A 126 -5.62 -3.40 9.82
CA MET A 126 -6.97 -3.13 9.31
C MET A 126 -8.02 -3.96 10.07
N SER A 127 -7.80 -5.26 10.24
CA SER A 127 -8.70 -6.15 10.97
C SER A 127 -8.84 -5.76 12.46
N THR A 128 -7.77 -5.25 13.05
CA THR A 128 -7.80 -4.74 14.43
C THR A 128 -8.63 -3.47 14.53
N VAL A 129 -8.44 -2.51 13.61
CA VAL A 129 -9.24 -1.28 13.56
C VAL A 129 -10.71 -1.63 13.31
N ARG A 130 -11.02 -2.53 12.36
CA ARG A 130 -12.39 -3.00 12.09
C ARG A 130 -13.05 -3.54 13.35
N ARG A 131 -12.36 -4.36 14.12
CA ARG A 131 -12.88 -4.91 15.38
C ARG A 131 -13.12 -3.83 16.44
N ASN A 132 -12.19 -2.89 16.57
CA ASN A 132 -12.30 -1.81 17.57
C ASN A 132 -13.46 -0.84 17.26
N PHE A 133 -13.81 -0.69 15.98
CA PHE A 133 -14.89 0.18 15.51
C PHE A 133 -16.14 -0.60 15.06
N ALA A 134 -16.27 -1.86 15.46
CA ALA A 134 -17.45 -2.66 15.13
C ALA A 134 -18.73 -1.96 15.63
N GLY A 135 -19.67 -1.73 14.71
CA GLY A 135 -20.93 -1.01 15.00
C GLY A 135 -20.80 0.51 15.07
N SER A 136 -19.66 1.08 14.74
CA SER A 136 -19.50 2.54 14.66
C SER A 136 -20.32 3.12 13.50
N ALA A 137 -21.04 4.21 13.75
CA ALA A 137 -21.78 4.94 12.73
C ALA A 137 -20.89 5.93 11.92
N ILE A 138 -19.66 6.17 12.39
CA ILE A 138 -18.76 7.19 11.80
C ILE A 138 -17.55 6.59 11.08
N LEU A 139 -17.28 5.29 11.26
CA LEU A 139 -16.15 4.63 10.62
C LEU A 139 -16.56 3.23 10.14
N TYR A 140 -16.48 3.01 8.85
CA TYR A 140 -16.55 1.68 8.23
C TYR A 140 -15.16 1.26 7.80
N VAL A 141 -14.78 0.04 8.14
CA VAL A 141 -13.49 -0.56 7.75
C VAL A 141 -13.78 -1.83 6.95
N PRO A 142 -13.20 -1.98 5.74
CA PRO A 142 -13.41 -3.15 4.89
C PRO A 142 -13.04 -4.46 5.59
N GLU A 143 -13.70 -5.53 5.21
CA GLU A 143 -13.32 -6.86 5.62
C GLU A 143 -12.10 -7.35 4.87
N VAL A 144 -11.15 -7.96 5.59
CA VAL A 144 -9.97 -8.61 4.99
C VAL A 144 -10.31 -10.07 4.67
N HIS A 145 -10.06 -10.49 3.43
CA HIS A 145 -10.25 -11.86 2.98
C HIS A 145 -8.94 -12.65 3.09
N TRP A 146 -8.66 -13.15 4.27
CA TRP A 146 -7.37 -13.72 4.67
C TRP A 146 -6.89 -14.88 3.80
N ASP A 147 -7.79 -15.72 3.30
CA ASP A 147 -7.45 -16.89 2.45
C ASP A 147 -6.74 -16.47 1.15
N TRP A 148 -6.88 -15.21 0.74
CA TRP A 148 -6.26 -14.64 -0.45
C TRP A 148 -5.16 -13.62 -0.14
N CYS A 149 -4.88 -13.36 1.14
CA CYS A 149 -3.83 -12.43 1.54
C CYS A 149 -2.46 -13.10 1.58
N THR A 150 -1.45 -12.39 1.10
CA THR A 150 -0.03 -12.77 1.11
C THR A 150 0.81 -11.54 1.47
N ARG A 151 2.14 -11.69 1.57
CA ARG A 151 3.02 -10.53 1.78
C ARG A 151 2.95 -9.50 0.65
N ASP A 152 2.75 -9.95 -0.60
CA ASP A 152 2.78 -9.12 -1.80
C ASP A 152 1.37 -8.69 -2.27
N ALA A 153 0.31 -9.32 -1.75
CA ALA A 153 -1.08 -9.02 -2.12
C ALA A 153 -2.01 -9.05 -0.90
N MET A 154 -2.86 -8.04 -0.76
CA MET A 154 -3.94 -7.98 0.24
C MET A 154 -5.29 -7.90 -0.47
N VAL A 155 -6.19 -8.82 -0.11
CA VAL A 155 -7.55 -8.88 -0.65
C VAL A 155 -8.52 -8.44 0.44
N MET A 156 -9.33 -7.44 0.11
CA MET A 156 -10.29 -6.85 1.03
C MET A 156 -11.62 -6.58 0.32
N GLU A 157 -12.65 -6.40 1.10
CA GLU A 157 -13.96 -6.00 0.63
C GLU A 157 -13.86 -4.73 -0.26
N ARG A 158 -14.54 -4.76 -1.41
CA ARG A 158 -14.71 -3.56 -2.23
C ARG A 158 -15.71 -2.64 -1.56
N ILE A 159 -15.32 -1.40 -1.34
CA ILE A 159 -16.22 -0.35 -0.87
C ILE A 159 -16.61 0.53 -2.04
N ASP A 160 -17.89 0.81 -2.15
CA ASP A 160 -18.41 1.84 -3.05
C ASP A 160 -18.61 3.12 -2.25
N ALA A 161 -17.66 4.04 -2.37
CA ALA A 161 -17.61 5.27 -1.58
C ALA A 161 -17.20 6.47 -2.42
N ILE A 162 -17.66 7.66 -2.03
CA ILE A 162 -17.27 8.91 -2.66
C ILE A 162 -15.89 9.33 -2.11
N PRO A 163 -14.89 9.54 -2.97
CA PRO A 163 -13.59 10.03 -2.53
C PRO A 163 -13.72 11.41 -1.84
N VAL A 164 -12.96 11.61 -0.76
CA VAL A 164 -13.02 12.84 0.03
C VAL A 164 -12.62 14.11 -0.75
N ASN A 165 -11.89 13.97 -1.84
CA ASN A 165 -11.52 15.04 -2.77
C ASN A 165 -12.62 15.36 -3.81
N ASP A 166 -13.65 14.52 -3.95
CA ASP A 166 -14.80 14.78 -4.81
C ASP A 166 -15.88 15.59 -4.05
N LEU A 167 -15.54 16.86 -3.84
CA LEU A 167 -16.43 17.80 -3.14
C LEU A 167 -17.78 18.02 -3.84
N ALA A 168 -17.83 17.81 -5.17
CA ALA A 168 -19.07 17.97 -5.93
C ALA A 168 -20.05 16.84 -5.59
N SER A 169 -19.59 15.60 -5.61
CA SER A 169 -20.39 14.42 -5.26
C SER A 169 -20.78 14.41 -3.77
N ILE A 170 -19.87 14.79 -2.88
CA ILE A 170 -20.16 14.90 -1.44
C ILE A 170 -21.34 15.87 -1.20
N LYS A 171 -21.26 17.08 -1.76
CA LYS A 171 -22.34 18.08 -1.64
C LYS A 171 -23.66 17.62 -2.25
N ALA A 172 -23.60 16.89 -3.40
CA ALA A 172 -24.80 16.37 -4.07
C ALA A 172 -25.54 15.33 -3.20
N HIS A 173 -24.80 14.60 -2.34
CA HIS A 173 -25.35 13.60 -1.41
C HIS A 173 -25.73 14.19 -0.04
N GLY A 174 -25.55 15.49 0.16
CA GLY A 174 -25.95 16.18 1.42
C GLY A 174 -25.04 15.90 2.61
N ILE A 175 -23.79 15.51 2.33
CA ILE A 175 -22.76 15.25 3.33
C ILE A 175 -21.89 16.50 3.53
#